data_cfc9623c2df8b8156e18137703e87def
#
_entry.id   cfc9623c2df8b8156e18137703e87def
#
_cell.length_a   1.000
_cell.length_b   1.000
_cell.length_c   1.000
_cell.angle_alpha   90.00
_cell.angle_beta   90.00
_cell.angle_gamma   90.00
#
_symmetry.space_group_name_H-M   'P 1'
#
loop_
_entity.id
_entity.type
_entity.pdbx_description
1 polymer ?
#
loop_
_entity_poly.entity_id
_entity_poly.type
_entity_poly.pdbx_seq_one_letter_code
_entity_poly.pdbx_strand_id
1 'polypeptide(L)'
;MTSPLAKGLEGTGNWVDDRIGGARYIRKSLNKVFPDHWSFMLGEICLYSFIILLLSGTYLTLFYDPSTREVIYNGSYVPLRGVSMSQAYESTLRISFDVRGGLIMRQIHHWAALLFMASIVVHLARVFFTGAFRKPRELNWLLGVGLLVLGLVEGFAGYSLPDDLLSGTGLRISYGIALSVPVVGTWAAFLIFGGEFPGANIIDRLYPIHILLVPGIILALITGHLALVWYQKHTQFAGPGRTEGNVVGSRIYPAYAAKAGGFFFLVFAVMAAMGGLAQINPIWLYGPYNPSQVSAGSQPDWYIGFLDGSTRLMPNWEIHALGHTLSFNVLFPTVLLPGILFTLLALYPFLEARFTGDRSFHNLLDRPRNVPFRTGLGAMAIAFYVILIIAGGNDIIASVFHVSINTITYTLRAGIFLIPPLVFWITKRVCLSLQHSDEELLHHGVESGTIRRLPSGEFVEETVALPVPYRILMTGVERDDQPALAGADGHTGPGYGEQYEVTGSSTKPRGFFREKRSNGSTAAPRPESTLPELEGSVD
;
A
#
# COMPACT_ATOMS: atom_id res chain seq x y z
N MET A 1 -32.87 -14.23 37.29
CA MET A 1 -33.69 -12.98 37.14
C MET A 1 -32.90 -12.03 36.22
N THR A 2 -33.39 -11.78 35.01
CA THR A 2 -32.79 -10.81 34.11
C THR A 2 -33.03 -9.40 34.64
N SER A 3 -31.99 -8.57 34.70
CA SER A 3 -32.09 -7.17 35.18
C SER A 3 -33.08 -6.36 34.31
N PRO A 4 -33.74 -5.32 34.88
CA PRO A 4 -34.62 -4.44 34.08
C PRO A 4 -33.94 -3.87 32.84
N LEU A 5 -32.64 -3.60 32.93
CA LEU A 5 -31.83 -3.12 31.82
C LEU A 5 -31.69 -4.18 30.69
N ALA A 6 -31.50 -5.45 31.06
CA ALA A 6 -31.45 -6.55 30.10
C ALA A 6 -32.76 -6.74 29.34
N LYS A 7 -33.92 -6.64 30.05
CA LYS A 7 -35.26 -6.69 29.44
C LYS A 7 -35.52 -5.51 28.52
N GLY A 8 -35.04 -4.30 28.87
CA GLY A 8 -35.16 -3.11 28.04
C GLY A 8 -34.34 -3.24 26.75
N LEU A 9 -33.08 -3.72 26.84
CA LEU A 9 -32.22 -3.98 25.69
C LEU A 9 -32.80 -5.08 24.78
N GLU A 10 -33.36 -6.14 25.35
CA GLU A 10 -34.03 -7.22 24.60
C GLU A 10 -35.27 -6.70 23.87
N GLY A 11 -36.08 -5.89 24.52
CA GLY A 11 -37.28 -5.27 23.94
C GLY A 11 -36.91 -4.32 22.78
N THR A 12 -35.89 -3.49 22.95
CA THR A 12 -35.38 -2.59 21.90
C THR A 12 -34.79 -3.41 20.75
N GLY A 13 -34.03 -4.44 21.04
CA GLY A 13 -33.44 -5.34 20.03
C GLY A 13 -34.52 -6.01 19.17
N ASN A 14 -35.56 -6.55 19.81
CA ASN A 14 -36.68 -7.17 19.09
C ASN A 14 -37.46 -6.13 18.26
N TRP A 15 -37.69 -4.94 18.79
CA TRP A 15 -38.37 -3.87 18.06
C TRP A 15 -37.63 -3.45 16.79
N VAL A 16 -36.30 -3.37 16.84
CA VAL A 16 -35.43 -3.07 15.68
C VAL A 16 -35.45 -4.24 14.68
N ASP A 17 -35.34 -5.49 15.20
CA ASP A 17 -35.29 -6.69 14.34
C ASP A 17 -36.58 -6.91 13.55
N ASP A 18 -37.74 -6.67 14.18
CA ASP A 18 -39.05 -6.75 13.54
C ASP A 18 -39.22 -5.78 12.34
N ARG A 19 -38.43 -4.68 12.34
CA ARG A 19 -38.51 -3.65 11.28
C ARG A 19 -37.50 -3.78 10.16
N ILE A 20 -36.31 -4.26 10.48
CA ILE A 20 -35.20 -4.29 9.52
C ILE A 20 -34.62 -5.71 9.32
N GLY A 21 -35.09 -6.72 10.08
CA GLY A 21 -34.57 -8.10 10.01
C GLY A 21 -33.07 -8.19 10.34
N GLY A 22 -32.58 -7.27 11.20
CA GLY A 22 -31.16 -7.05 11.45
C GLY A 22 -30.46 -8.21 12.16
N ALA A 23 -31.18 -8.93 13.04
CA ALA A 23 -30.58 -10.01 13.82
C ALA A 23 -30.04 -11.15 12.95
N ARG A 24 -30.74 -11.49 11.87
CA ARG A 24 -30.27 -12.52 10.91
C ARG A 24 -28.99 -12.06 10.19
N TYR A 25 -28.95 -10.80 9.76
CA TYR A 25 -27.78 -10.22 9.10
C TYR A 25 -26.60 -10.14 10.05
N ILE A 26 -26.79 -9.64 11.26
CA ILE A 26 -25.76 -9.53 12.31
C ILE A 26 -25.21 -10.92 12.66
N ARG A 27 -26.07 -11.91 12.89
CA ARG A 27 -25.63 -13.29 13.17
C ARG A 27 -24.80 -13.87 12.03
N LYS A 28 -25.23 -13.68 10.77
CA LYS A 28 -24.46 -14.11 9.61
C LYS A 28 -23.11 -13.41 9.53
N SER A 29 -23.07 -12.13 9.81
CA SER A 29 -21.87 -11.30 9.79
C SER A 29 -20.87 -11.70 10.88
N LEU A 30 -21.33 -11.89 12.12
CA LEU A 30 -20.49 -12.30 13.25
C LEU A 30 -19.89 -13.72 13.07
N ASN A 31 -20.55 -14.58 12.31
CA ASN A 31 -20.07 -15.93 11.98
C ASN A 31 -19.19 -15.98 10.73
N LYS A 32 -18.97 -14.86 10.03
CA LYS A 32 -18.11 -14.83 8.86
C LYS A 32 -16.66 -15.15 9.24
N VAL A 33 -15.98 -15.91 8.39
CA VAL A 33 -14.60 -16.35 8.62
C VAL A 33 -13.63 -15.40 7.91
N PHE A 34 -12.57 -15.01 8.65
CA PHE A 34 -11.43 -14.26 8.13
C PHE A 34 -10.15 -15.10 8.25
N PRO A 35 -9.27 -15.08 7.24
CA PRO A 35 -8.01 -15.82 7.31
C PRO A 35 -7.09 -15.19 8.34
N ASP A 36 -6.36 -16.03 9.06
CA ASP A 36 -5.47 -15.63 10.14
C ASP A 36 -4.03 -15.63 9.65
N HIS A 37 -3.54 -14.45 9.22
CA HIS A 37 -2.16 -14.27 8.80
C HIS A 37 -1.71 -12.83 9.07
N TRP A 38 -0.51 -12.65 9.63
CA TRP A 38 0.01 -11.35 10.05
C TRP A 38 0.01 -10.28 8.94
N SER A 39 0.25 -10.67 7.67
CA SER A 39 0.31 -9.72 6.56
C SER A 39 -1.06 -9.07 6.22
N PHE A 40 -2.15 -9.61 6.74
CA PHE A 40 -3.48 -9.01 6.60
C PHE A 40 -3.68 -7.85 7.56
N MET A 41 -2.93 -7.83 8.66
CA MET A 41 -2.95 -6.74 9.65
C MET A 41 -2.42 -5.40 9.09
N LEU A 42 -1.68 -5.41 7.97
CA LEU A 42 -1.20 -4.17 7.33
C LEU A 42 -2.34 -3.22 6.94
N GLY A 43 -3.45 -3.75 6.43
CA GLY A 43 -4.66 -2.96 6.16
C GLY A 43 -5.35 -2.45 7.43
N GLU A 44 -5.26 -3.20 8.54
CA GLU A 44 -5.78 -2.77 9.83
C GLU A 44 -4.97 -1.61 10.40
N ILE A 45 -3.64 -1.60 10.24
CA ILE A 45 -2.80 -0.45 10.64
C ILE A 45 -3.24 0.81 9.91
N CYS A 46 -3.51 0.73 8.59
CA CYS A 46 -4.04 1.86 7.82
C CYS A 46 -5.35 2.39 8.45
N LEU A 47 -6.31 1.50 8.68
CA LEU A 47 -7.61 1.85 9.25
C LEU A 47 -7.48 2.46 10.64
N TYR A 48 -6.67 1.87 11.51
CA TYR A 48 -6.49 2.34 12.89
C TYR A 48 -5.78 3.68 12.94
N SER A 49 -4.76 3.88 12.10
CA SER A 49 -4.09 5.17 11.97
C SER A 49 -5.06 6.26 11.49
N PHE A 50 -5.94 5.93 10.54
CA PHE A 50 -6.97 6.86 10.07
C PHE A 50 -7.99 7.22 11.17
N ILE A 51 -8.41 6.25 11.99
CA ILE A 51 -9.29 6.52 13.16
C ILE A 51 -8.58 7.45 14.16
N ILE A 52 -7.30 7.22 14.43
CA ILE A 52 -6.51 8.08 15.31
C ILE A 52 -6.39 9.49 14.74
N LEU A 53 -6.19 9.63 13.41
CA LEU A 53 -6.16 10.92 12.72
C LEU A 53 -7.48 11.68 12.88
N LEU A 54 -8.63 11.01 12.68
CA LEU A 54 -9.94 11.63 12.87
C LEU A 54 -10.15 12.11 14.30
N LEU A 55 -9.80 11.28 15.29
CA LEU A 55 -9.97 11.63 16.71
C LEU A 55 -9.05 12.78 17.13
N SER A 56 -7.76 12.69 16.82
CA SER A 56 -6.79 13.74 17.16
C SER A 56 -7.03 15.02 16.36
N GLY A 57 -7.39 14.92 15.07
CA GLY A 57 -7.75 16.06 14.23
C GLY A 57 -8.97 16.81 14.74
N THR A 58 -10.04 16.09 15.12
CA THR A 58 -11.22 16.69 15.74
C THR A 58 -10.87 17.48 17.00
N TYR A 59 -9.97 16.95 17.84
CA TYR A 59 -9.48 17.71 19.00
C TYR A 59 -8.75 18.99 18.57
N LEU A 60 -7.87 18.92 17.56
CA LEU A 60 -7.08 20.07 17.10
C LEU A 60 -7.95 21.17 16.49
N THR A 61 -9.05 20.83 15.82
CA THR A 61 -9.97 21.83 15.23
C THR A 61 -10.62 22.76 16.26
N LEU A 62 -10.69 22.34 17.53
CA LEU A 62 -11.24 23.17 18.61
C LEU A 62 -10.36 24.37 18.97
N PHE A 63 -9.09 24.36 18.60
CA PHE A 63 -8.11 25.34 19.02
C PHE A 63 -7.38 26.03 17.87
N TYR A 64 -7.47 25.50 16.66
CA TYR A 64 -6.79 26.04 15.49
C TYR A 64 -7.63 27.15 14.82
N ASP A 65 -6.95 28.22 14.37
CA ASP A 65 -7.55 29.34 13.66
C ASP A 65 -6.94 29.48 12.26
N PRO A 66 -7.67 29.17 11.17
CA PRO A 66 -7.13 29.09 9.80
C PRO A 66 -6.99 30.47 9.14
N SER A 67 -6.52 31.49 9.81
CA SER A 67 -6.43 32.85 9.28
C SER A 67 -5.00 33.28 8.99
N THR A 68 -4.76 33.88 7.82
CA THR A 68 -3.50 34.53 7.44
C THR A 68 -3.37 35.96 7.97
N ARG A 69 -4.35 36.46 8.73
CA ARG A 69 -4.28 37.81 9.35
C ARG A 69 -3.06 37.90 10.27
N GLU A 70 -2.31 38.99 10.12
CA GLU A 70 -1.14 39.26 10.96
C GLU A 70 -1.53 39.63 12.40
N VAL A 71 -0.83 39.02 13.33
CA VAL A 71 -0.91 39.28 14.78
C VAL A 71 0.49 39.37 15.38
N ILE A 72 0.64 40.13 16.47
CA ILE A 72 1.87 40.14 17.24
C ILE A 72 1.79 39.06 18.32
N TYR A 73 2.70 38.10 18.28
CA TYR A 73 2.71 37.02 19.25
C TYR A 73 3.03 37.45 20.66
N ASN A 74 2.22 37.08 21.62
CA ASN A 74 2.41 37.37 23.04
C ASN A 74 2.14 36.15 23.96
N GLY A 75 2.23 34.93 23.40
CA GLY A 75 2.00 33.67 24.12
C GLY A 75 3.18 33.21 24.98
N SER A 76 3.13 31.96 25.45
CA SER A 76 4.08 31.39 26.40
C SER A 76 5.47 31.14 25.82
N TYR A 77 5.61 30.94 24.50
CA TYR A 77 6.91 30.69 23.89
C TYR A 77 7.72 31.97 23.73
N VAL A 78 8.53 32.25 24.74
CA VAL A 78 9.29 33.51 24.90
C VAL A 78 10.14 33.92 23.69
N PRO A 79 10.83 32.99 22.96
CA PRO A 79 11.69 33.39 21.83
C PRO A 79 10.97 34.08 20.67
N LEU A 80 9.66 33.91 20.54
CA LEU A 80 8.87 34.52 19.46
C LEU A 80 7.98 35.68 19.91
N ARG A 81 8.05 36.11 21.19
CA ARG A 81 7.28 37.27 21.67
C ARG A 81 7.68 38.56 20.94
N GLY A 82 6.67 39.31 20.51
CA GLY A 82 6.84 40.56 19.75
C GLY A 82 7.05 40.34 18.24
N VAL A 83 7.11 39.10 17.76
CA VAL A 83 7.25 38.78 16.35
C VAL A 83 5.87 38.84 15.68
N SER A 84 5.78 39.50 14.51
CA SER A 84 4.59 39.46 13.65
C SER A 84 4.51 38.10 12.96
N MET A 85 3.31 37.51 12.95
CA MET A 85 3.05 36.20 12.36
C MET A 85 1.57 36.10 11.96
N SER A 86 1.24 35.08 11.15
CA SER A 86 -0.17 34.79 10.86
C SER A 86 -0.89 34.22 12.11
N GLN A 87 -2.20 34.43 12.18
CA GLN A 87 -3.03 33.86 13.23
C GLN A 87 -3.04 32.32 13.20
N ALA A 88 -2.88 31.72 12.03
CA ALA A 88 -2.71 30.27 11.86
C ALA A 88 -1.46 29.76 12.60
N TYR A 89 -0.32 30.43 12.41
CA TYR A 89 0.91 30.07 13.11
C TYR A 89 0.81 30.34 14.62
N GLU A 90 0.24 31.49 15.03
CA GLU A 90 -0.03 31.82 16.43
C GLU A 90 -0.86 30.73 17.11
N SER A 91 -1.99 30.35 16.50
CA SER A 91 -2.87 29.32 17.06
C SER A 91 -2.18 27.95 17.19
N THR A 92 -1.28 27.62 16.25
CA THR A 92 -0.46 26.39 16.32
C THR A 92 0.57 26.45 17.46
N LEU A 93 1.16 27.62 17.72
CA LEU A 93 2.01 27.82 18.91
C LEU A 93 1.18 27.71 20.19
N ARG A 94 0.00 28.31 20.24
CA ARG A 94 -0.92 28.21 21.38
C ARG A 94 -1.34 26.77 21.66
N ILE A 95 -1.67 25.99 20.62
CA ILE A 95 -1.92 24.54 20.76
C ILE A 95 -0.70 23.85 21.37
N SER A 96 0.50 24.20 20.94
CA SER A 96 1.72 23.51 21.38
C SER A 96 2.15 23.85 22.82
N PHE A 97 1.89 25.08 23.31
CA PHE A 97 2.44 25.56 24.57
C PHE A 97 1.41 25.96 25.62
N ASP A 98 0.19 26.37 25.22
CA ASP A 98 -0.81 26.89 26.13
C ASP A 98 -2.00 25.94 26.35
N VAL A 99 -2.31 25.07 25.36
CA VAL A 99 -3.40 24.11 25.46
C VAL A 99 -2.91 22.83 26.15
N ARG A 100 -3.59 22.41 27.22
CA ARG A 100 -3.29 21.16 27.91
C ARG A 100 -3.41 19.96 26.96
N GLY A 101 -2.34 19.17 26.82
CA GLY A 101 -2.29 18.05 25.91
C GLY A 101 -2.21 18.42 24.43
N GLY A 102 -2.21 19.71 24.08
CA GLY A 102 -2.18 20.17 22.70
C GLY A 102 -0.95 19.71 21.93
N LEU A 103 0.24 19.83 22.53
CA LEU A 103 1.49 19.36 21.91
C LEU A 103 1.44 17.85 21.63
N ILE A 104 1.07 17.03 22.60
CA ILE A 104 1.01 15.57 22.40
C ILE A 104 -0.04 15.18 21.35
N MET A 105 -1.20 15.85 21.33
CA MET A 105 -2.24 15.60 20.32
C MET A 105 -1.78 15.99 18.92
N ARG A 106 -1.09 17.13 18.76
CA ARG A 106 -0.50 17.53 17.48
C ARG A 106 0.57 16.54 17.01
N GLN A 107 1.40 16.04 17.92
CA GLN A 107 2.44 15.05 17.60
C GLN A 107 1.85 13.67 17.28
N ILE A 108 0.84 13.20 18.05
CA ILE A 108 0.12 11.95 17.71
C ILE A 108 -0.51 12.05 16.32
N HIS A 109 -1.12 13.20 16.01
CA HIS A 109 -1.73 13.44 14.70
C HIS A 109 -0.71 13.32 13.57
N HIS A 110 0.43 13.98 13.70
CA HIS A 110 1.50 13.92 12.69
C HIS A 110 2.11 12.51 12.57
N TRP A 111 2.45 11.85 13.70
CA TRP A 111 2.96 10.48 13.67
C TRP A 111 1.94 9.49 13.07
N ALA A 112 0.65 9.67 13.37
CA ALA A 112 -0.40 8.86 12.78
C ALA A 112 -0.49 9.07 11.26
N ALA A 113 -0.28 10.28 10.74
CA ALA A 113 -0.22 10.56 9.31
C ALA A 113 0.96 9.82 8.64
N LEU A 114 2.15 9.88 9.24
CA LEU A 114 3.32 9.16 8.73
C LEU A 114 3.11 7.64 8.73
N LEU A 115 2.51 7.08 9.79
CA LEU A 115 2.21 5.66 9.87
C LEU A 115 1.12 5.25 8.89
N PHE A 116 0.07 6.08 8.73
CA PHE A 116 -0.99 5.87 7.75
C PHE A 116 -0.41 5.73 6.33
N MET A 117 0.44 6.66 5.91
CA MET A 117 1.09 6.62 4.61
C MET A 117 2.04 5.43 4.47
N ALA A 118 2.86 5.14 5.48
CA ALA A 118 3.77 4.00 5.46
C ALA A 118 3.01 2.67 5.36
N SER A 119 1.95 2.52 6.13
CA SER A 119 1.14 1.31 6.12
C SER A 119 0.38 1.12 4.80
N ILE A 120 -0.13 2.20 4.16
CA ILE A 120 -0.72 2.13 2.82
C ILE A 120 0.30 1.62 1.79
N VAL A 121 1.52 2.16 1.78
CA VAL A 121 2.57 1.75 0.84
C VAL A 121 2.95 0.28 1.03
N VAL A 122 3.15 -0.16 2.28
CA VAL A 122 3.48 -1.56 2.58
C VAL A 122 2.30 -2.50 2.30
N HIS A 123 1.06 -2.08 2.61
CA HIS A 123 -0.14 -2.83 2.28
C HIS A 123 -0.31 -3.00 0.76
N LEU A 124 -0.12 -1.92 0.01
CA LEU A 124 -0.16 -1.94 -1.46
C LEU A 124 0.92 -2.87 -2.03
N ALA A 125 2.16 -2.78 -1.53
CA ALA A 125 3.25 -3.66 -1.92
C ALA A 125 2.91 -5.14 -1.64
N ARG A 126 2.36 -5.44 -0.46
CA ARG A 126 1.90 -6.80 -0.13
C ARG A 126 0.84 -7.29 -1.12
N VAL A 127 -0.18 -6.48 -1.41
CA VAL A 127 -1.24 -6.82 -2.38
C VAL A 127 -0.64 -7.06 -3.77
N PHE A 128 0.31 -6.24 -4.19
CA PHE A 128 1.01 -6.35 -5.46
C PHE A 128 1.82 -7.65 -5.56
N PHE A 129 2.73 -7.88 -4.63
CA PHE A 129 3.63 -9.04 -4.68
C PHE A 129 2.91 -10.39 -4.57
N THR A 130 1.79 -10.43 -3.87
CA THR A 130 0.99 -11.66 -3.71
C THR A 130 -0.13 -11.82 -4.75
N GLY A 131 -0.30 -10.85 -5.66
CA GLY A 131 -1.36 -10.89 -6.67
C GLY A 131 -2.78 -10.82 -6.11
N ALA A 132 -2.95 -10.24 -4.92
CA ALA A 132 -4.27 -10.12 -4.29
C ALA A 132 -5.22 -9.17 -5.05
N PHE A 133 -4.69 -8.36 -5.97
CA PHE A 133 -5.44 -7.46 -6.87
C PHE A 133 -6.13 -8.19 -8.04
N ARG A 134 -5.77 -9.46 -8.32
CA ARG A 134 -6.35 -10.22 -9.45
C ARG A 134 -7.85 -10.37 -9.29
N LYS A 135 -8.53 -10.70 -10.41
CA LYS A 135 -9.98 -10.87 -10.44
C LYS A 135 -10.49 -11.70 -9.23
N PRO A 136 -11.51 -11.24 -8.50
CA PRO A 136 -12.45 -10.13 -8.79
C PRO A 136 -12.09 -8.79 -8.10
N ARG A 137 -10.81 -8.55 -7.75
CA ARG A 137 -10.40 -7.44 -6.84
C ARG A 137 -9.76 -6.25 -7.54
N GLU A 138 -9.87 -6.17 -8.88
CA GLU A 138 -9.32 -5.05 -9.66
C GLU A 138 -9.92 -3.71 -9.23
N LEU A 139 -11.24 -3.67 -9.00
CA LEU A 139 -11.90 -2.46 -8.50
C LEU A 139 -11.43 -2.08 -7.10
N ASN A 140 -11.21 -3.07 -6.24
CA ASN A 140 -10.70 -2.84 -4.90
C ASN A 140 -9.25 -2.30 -4.89
N TRP A 141 -8.45 -2.73 -5.86
CA TRP A 141 -7.13 -2.18 -6.12
C TRP A 141 -7.21 -0.71 -6.54
N LEU A 142 -8.11 -0.35 -7.46
CA LEU A 142 -8.32 1.04 -7.88
C LEU A 142 -8.69 1.95 -6.70
N LEU A 143 -9.60 1.48 -5.81
CA LEU A 143 -9.93 2.20 -4.59
C LEU A 143 -8.70 2.38 -3.69
N GLY A 144 -7.84 1.35 -3.56
CA GLY A 144 -6.59 1.42 -2.80
C GLY A 144 -5.60 2.43 -3.37
N VAL A 145 -5.43 2.50 -4.70
CA VAL A 145 -4.59 3.51 -5.36
C VAL A 145 -5.19 4.91 -5.16
N GLY A 146 -6.53 5.04 -5.26
CA GLY A 146 -7.22 6.30 -4.95
C GLY A 146 -6.98 6.78 -3.52
N LEU A 147 -7.03 5.87 -2.54
CA LEU A 147 -6.70 6.15 -1.14
C LEU A 147 -5.25 6.61 -0.96
N LEU A 148 -4.30 6.01 -1.68
CA LEU A 148 -2.90 6.45 -1.66
C LEU A 148 -2.76 7.91 -2.16
N VAL A 149 -3.36 8.22 -3.32
CA VAL A 149 -3.29 9.57 -3.90
C VAL A 149 -3.97 10.60 -3.00
N LEU A 150 -5.16 10.28 -2.46
CA LEU A 150 -5.85 11.17 -1.54
C LEU A 150 -5.09 11.35 -0.22
N GLY A 151 -4.41 10.30 0.26
CA GLY A 151 -3.53 10.40 1.42
C GLY A 151 -2.36 11.37 1.21
N LEU A 152 -1.77 11.40 0.00
CA LEU A 152 -0.74 12.39 -0.36
C LEU A 152 -1.31 13.82 -0.34
N VAL A 153 -2.49 14.03 -0.92
CA VAL A 153 -3.16 15.34 -0.95
C VAL A 153 -3.52 15.79 0.46
N GLU A 154 -4.07 14.88 1.26
CA GLU A 154 -4.48 15.14 2.65
C GLU A 154 -3.29 15.50 3.53
N GLY A 155 -2.21 14.73 3.42
CA GLY A 155 -0.97 15.00 4.16
C GLY A 155 -0.37 16.35 3.78
N PHE A 156 -0.33 16.70 2.49
CA PHE A 156 0.14 18.01 2.04
C PHE A 156 -0.75 19.15 2.56
N ALA A 157 -2.08 18.99 2.50
CA ALA A 157 -3.00 20.01 2.99
C ALA A 157 -2.80 20.26 4.50
N GLY A 158 -2.70 19.18 5.31
CA GLY A 158 -2.49 19.30 6.75
C GLY A 158 -1.13 19.84 7.15
N TYR A 159 -0.08 19.40 6.45
CA TYR A 159 1.29 19.89 6.64
C TYR A 159 1.40 21.41 6.40
N SER A 160 0.58 21.95 5.51
CA SER A 160 0.61 23.38 5.12
C SER A 160 -0.12 24.29 6.11
N LEU A 161 -1.00 23.77 6.98
CA LEU A 161 -1.83 24.59 7.87
C LEU A 161 -1.06 25.44 8.92
N PRO A 162 0.05 24.97 9.52
CA PRO A 162 0.77 25.74 10.51
C PRO A 162 1.32 27.08 10.03
N ASP A 163 1.48 27.28 8.72
CA ASP A 163 2.02 28.50 8.11
C ASP A 163 3.39 28.93 8.68
N ASP A 164 4.22 27.92 8.95
CA ASP A 164 5.63 28.10 9.32
C ASP A 164 6.52 28.21 8.09
N LEU A 165 7.80 28.60 8.28
CA LEU A 165 8.73 28.81 7.17
C LEU A 165 8.94 27.55 6.31
N LEU A 166 8.92 26.36 6.94
CA LEU A 166 9.09 25.09 6.23
C LEU A 166 7.86 24.77 5.36
N SER A 167 6.66 24.79 5.94
CA SER A 167 5.42 24.52 5.23
C SER A 167 5.07 25.58 4.17
N GLY A 168 5.33 26.84 4.47
CA GLY A 168 5.16 27.95 3.52
C GLY A 168 6.10 27.84 2.32
N THR A 169 7.34 27.36 2.51
CA THR A 169 8.26 27.02 1.41
C THR A 169 7.66 25.91 0.54
N GLY A 170 7.06 24.88 1.12
CA GLY A 170 6.35 23.82 0.41
C GLY A 170 5.15 24.35 -0.41
N LEU A 171 4.38 25.27 0.15
CA LEU A 171 3.29 25.96 -0.57
C LEU A 171 3.81 26.77 -1.77
N ARG A 172 4.94 27.47 -1.63
CA ARG A 172 5.59 28.19 -2.73
C ARG A 172 6.00 27.27 -3.86
N ILE A 173 6.56 26.12 -3.53
CA ILE A 173 6.90 25.09 -4.52
C ILE A 173 5.64 24.60 -5.23
N SER A 174 4.56 24.31 -4.49
CA SER A 174 3.30 23.84 -5.09
C SER A 174 2.63 24.87 -5.99
N TYR A 175 2.76 26.17 -5.67
CA TYR A 175 2.34 27.26 -6.56
C TYR A 175 3.13 27.24 -7.87
N GLY A 176 4.48 27.08 -7.80
CA GLY A 176 5.32 26.95 -8.98
C GLY A 176 4.97 25.71 -9.82
N ILE A 177 4.62 24.60 -9.17
CA ILE A 177 4.14 23.38 -9.86
C ILE A 177 2.83 23.67 -10.60
N ALA A 178 1.86 24.33 -9.97
CA ALA A 178 0.62 24.72 -10.63
C ALA A 178 0.88 25.59 -11.86
N LEU A 179 1.74 26.60 -11.73
CA LEU A 179 2.11 27.49 -12.84
C LEU A 179 2.82 26.78 -14.00
N SER A 180 3.53 25.65 -13.74
CA SER A 180 4.24 24.91 -14.77
C SER A 180 3.33 24.19 -15.77
N VAL A 181 2.04 24.01 -15.42
CA VAL A 181 1.06 23.34 -16.29
C VAL A 181 0.68 24.25 -17.45
N PRO A 182 0.95 23.84 -18.72
CA PRO A 182 0.67 24.69 -19.87
C PRO A 182 -0.82 25.07 -19.95
N VAL A 183 -1.10 26.27 -20.43
CA VAL A 183 -2.44 26.83 -20.71
C VAL A 183 -3.28 27.07 -19.47
N VAL A 184 -3.43 26.06 -18.58
CA VAL A 184 -4.34 26.13 -17.43
C VAL A 184 -3.64 26.47 -16.10
N GLY A 185 -2.30 26.48 -16.07
CA GLY A 185 -1.53 26.60 -14.84
C GLY A 185 -1.81 27.88 -14.05
N THR A 186 -1.87 29.01 -14.73
CA THR A 186 -2.22 30.30 -14.11
C THR A 186 -3.62 30.25 -13.49
N TRP A 187 -4.60 29.71 -14.22
CA TRP A 187 -5.97 29.57 -13.71
C TRP A 187 -6.04 28.63 -12.53
N ALA A 188 -5.32 27.49 -12.58
CA ALA A 188 -5.24 26.56 -11.49
C ALA A 188 -4.59 27.18 -10.24
N ALA A 189 -3.50 27.93 -10.42
CA ALA A 189 -2.84 28.64 -9.32
C ALA A 189 -3.77 29.67 -8.68
N PHE A 190 -4.47 30.51 -9.46
CA PHE A 190 -5.45 31.46 -8.94
C PHE A 190 -6.63 30.79 -8.24
N LEU A 191 -7.12 29.68 -8.79
CA LEU A 191 -8.21 28.91 -8.18
C LEU A 191 -7.79 28.33 -6.82
N ILE A 192 -6.59 27.77 -6.73
CA ILE A 192 -6.11 27.11 -5.50
C ILE A 192 -5.69 28.16 -4.46
N PHE A 193 -4.84 29.11 -4.82
CA PHE A 193 -4.25 30.07 -3.91
C PHE A 193 -5.08 31.34 -3.70
N GLY A 194 -6.02 31.63 -4.59
CA GLY A 194 -6.87 32.82 -4.50
C GLY A 194 -6.21 34.11 -4.98
N GLY A 195 -5.14 34.01 -5.78
CA GLY A 195 -4.39 35.14 -6.31
C GLY A 195 -2.92 34.82 -6.53
N GLU A 196 -2.11 35.88 -6.62
CA GLU A 196 -0.64 35.73 -6.65
C GLU A 196 -0.13 35.21 -5.31
N PHE A 197 0.97 34.42 -5.38
CA PHE A 197 1.58 33.88 -4.18
C PHE A 197 2.10 35.01 -3.25
N PRO A 198 1.90 34.92 -1.91
CA PRO A 198 1.45 33.76 -1.14
C PRO A 198 -0.05 33.48 -1.16
N GLY A 199 -0.88 34.38 -1.67
CA GLY A 199 -2.33 34.25 -1.70
C GLY A 199 -2.97 34.44 -0.31
N ALA A 200 -3.86 35.41 -0.18
CA ALA A 200 -4.47 35.73 1.12
C ALA A 200 -5.39 34.64 1.66
N ASN A 201 -5.83 33.69 0.80
CA ASN A 201 -6.90 32.75 1.13
C ASN A 201 -6.45 31.29 1.11
N ILE A 202 -5.16 30.99 0.98
CA ILE A 202 -4.72 29.60 0.81
C ILE A 202 -4.96 28.76 2.07
N ILE A 203 -4.66 29.29 3.26
CA ILE A 203 -4.86 28.57 4.51
C ILE A 203 -6.36 28.36 4.77
N ASP A 204 -7.18 29.42 4.56
CA ASP A 204 -8.64 29.35 4.68
C ASP A 204 -9.27 28.30 3.76
N ARG A 205 -8.68 28.05 2.59
CA ARG A 205 -9.14 27.03 1.63
C ARG A 205 -8.64 25.63 1.96
N LEU A 206 -7.37 25.50 2.38
CA LEU A 206 -6.80 24.21 2.76
C LEU A 206 -7.48 23.64 4.00
N TYR A 207 -7.92 24.49 4.92
CA TYR A 207 -8.53 24.02 6.16
C TYR A 207 -9.79 23.17 5.93
N PRO A 208 -10.87 23.64 5.25
CA PRO A 208 -12.03 22.79 4.97
C PRO A 208 -11.71 21.60 4.05
N ILE A 209 -10.69 21.70 3.19
CA ILE A 209 -10.22 20.57 2.39
C ILE A 209 -9.67 19.48 3.31
N HIS A 210 -8.81 19.86 4.28
CA HIS A 210 -8.15 18.94 5.20
C HIS A 210 -9.08 18.38 6.28
N ILE A 211 -10.00 19.18 6.84
CA ILE A 211 -10.82 18.69 7.96
C ILE A 211 -12.12 18.01 7.52
N LEU A 212 -12.59 18.24 6.29
CA LEU A 212 -13.91 17.78 5.86
C LEU A 212 -13.90 17.10 4.48
N LEU A 213 -13.44 17.78 3.43
CA LEU A 213 -13.63 17.31 2.07
C LEU A 213 -12.81 16.04 1.79
N VAL A 214 -11.51 16.10 1.96
CA VAL A 214 -10.62 14.95 1.65
C VAL A 214 -10.80 13.82 2.65
N PRO A 215 -10.87 14.04 3.98
CA PRO A 215 -11.18 12.97 4.93
C PRO A 215 -12.54 12.32 4.69
N GLY A 216 -13.54 13.10 4.28
CA GLY A 216 -14.86 12.59 3.92
C GLY A 216 -14.81 11.65 2.70
N ILE A 217 -14.06 12.03 1.66
CA ILE A 217 -13.84 11.18 0.47
C ILE A 217 -13.02 9.93 0.86
N ILE A 218 -11.96 10.06 1.66
CA ILE A 218 -11.16 8.93 2.15
C ILE A 218 -12.07 7.96 2.93
N LEU A 219 -12.92 8.44 3.83
CA LEU A 219 -13.86 7.63 4.60
C LEU A 219 -14.84 6.88 3.68
N ALA A 220 -15.37 7.55 2.66
CA ALA A 220 -16.26 6.93 1.68
C ALA A 220 -15.54 5.83 0.88
N LEU A 221 -14.29 6.08 0.44
CA LEU A 221 -13.49 5.08 -0.27
C LEU A 221 -13.07 3.91 0.64
N ILE A 222 -12.70 4.14 1.90
CA ILE A 222 -12.45 3.08 2.89
C ILE A 222 -13.70 2.23 3.06
N THR A 223 -14.87 2.85 3.20
CA THR A 223 -16.13 2.13 3.33
C THR A 223 -16.40 1.25 2.12
N GLY A 224 -16.23 1.77 0.90
CA GLY A 224 -16.35 1.01 -0.35
C GLY A 224 -15.31 -0.12 -0.44
N HIS A 225 -14.06 0.15 -0.09
CA HIS A 225 -12.96 -0.82 -0.07
C HIS A 225 -13.25 -2.00 0.87
N LEU A 226 -13.67 -1.72 2.09
CA LEU A 226 -14.04 -2.75 3.07
C LEU A 226 -15.31 -3.50 2.67
N ALA A 227 -16.32 -2.82 2.09
CA ALA A 227 -17.51 -3.46 1.56
C ALA A 227 -17.18 -4.45 0.43
N LEU A 228 -16.24 -4.10 -0.46
CA LEU A 228 -15.76 -5.03 -1.50
C LEU A 228 -15.02 -6.23 -0.91
N VAL A 229 -14.13 -6.03 0.08
CA VAL A 229 -13.46 -7.15 0.79
C VAL A 229 -14.51 -8.05 1.45
N TRP A 230 -15.54 -7.45 2.05
CA TRP A 230 -16.63 -8.19 2.67
C TRP A 230 -17.42 -9.04 1.67
N TYR A 231 -17.75 -8.48 0.52
CA TYR A 231 -18.52 -9.14 -0.53
C TYR A 231 -17.70 -10.19 -1.29
N GLN A 232 -16.48 -9.83 -1.71
CA GLN A 232 -15.61 -10.68 -2.55
C GLN A 232 -14.89 -11.77 -1.76
N LYS A 233 -15.02 -11.81 -0.43
CA LYS A 233 -14.25 -12.59 0.53
C LYS A 233 -12.78 -12.15 0.60
N HIS A 234 -12.10 -12.52 1.67
CA HIS A 234 -10.69 -12.25 1.85
C HIS A 234 -9.84 -13.28 1.10
N THR A 235 -8.72 -12.84 0.50
CA THR A 235 -7.71 -13.73 -0.06
C THR A 235 -6.98 -14.50 1.03
N GLN A 236 -6.42 -15.67 0.71
CA GLN A 236 -5.67 -16.51 1.63
C GLN A 236 -4.45 -17.14 0.94
N PHE A 237 -3.40 -17.46 1.70
CA PHE A 237 -2.30 -18.25 1.18
C PHE A 237 -2.74 -19.71 1.00
N ALA A 238 -2.12 -20.42 0.04
CA ALA A 238 -2.30 -21.85 -0.12
C ALA A 238 -1.97 -22.59 1.18
N GLY A 239 -2.61 -23.72 1.42
CA GLY A 239 -2.44 -24.54 2.62
C GLY A 239 -3.54 -25.57 2.74
N PRO A 240 -3.45 -26.50 3.72
CA PRO A 240 -4.45 -27.56 3.89
C PRO A 240 -5.87 -27.05 3.97
N GLY A 241 -6.77 -27.63 3.21
CA GLY A 241 -8.19 -27.30 3.14
C GLY A 241 -8.52 -25.94 2.54
N ARG A 242 -7.54 -25.18 2.01
CA ARG A 242 -7.72 -23.87 1.39
C ARG A 242 -7.83 -23.97 -0.11
N THR A 243 -8.92 -23.46 -0.67
CA THR A 243 -9.23 -23.51 -2.10
C THR A 243 -9.60 -22.15 -2.63
N GLU A 244 -9.76 -22.03 -3.96
CA GLU A 244 -10.27 -20.80 -4.59
C GLU A 244 -11.74 -20.50 -4.21
N GLY A 245 -12.50 -21.48 -3.71
CA GLY A 245 -13.92 -21.36 -3.38
C GLY A 245 -14.23 -21.04 -1.92
N ASN A 246 -13.28 -21.27 -1.00
CA ASN A 246 -13.52 -21.14 0.43
C ASN A 246 -12.62 -20.08 1.11
N VAL A 247 -12.82 -19.85 2.42
CA VAL A 247 -11.94 -19.10 3.30
C VAL A 247 -11.77 -19.91 4.59
N VAL A 248 -10.53 -20.16 4.99
CA VAL A 248 -10.15 -20.87 6.22
C VAL A 248 -9.50 -19.87 7.17
N GLY A 249 -9.99 -19.80 8.41
CA GLY A 249 -9.49 -18.87 9.42
C GLY A 249 -10.37 -18.82 10.66
N SER A 250 -10.37 -17.69 11.34
CA SER A 250 -11.13 -17.44 12.58
C SER A 250 -12.47 -16.76 12.28
N ARG A 251 -13.50 -17.07 13.09
CA ARG A 251 -14.77 -16.30 13.04
C ARG A 251 -14.55 -14.87 13.55
N ILE A 252 -15.32 -13.93 12.97
CA ILE A 252 -15.26 -12.53 13.40
C ILE A 252 -15.49 -12.45 14.92
N TYR A 253 -16.58 -13.03 15.42
CA TYR A 253 -16.86 -13.02 16.85
C TYR A 253 -16.72 -14.44 17.45
N PRO A 254 -16.06 -14.59 18.61
CA PRO A 254 -15.36 -13.54 19.38
C PRO A 254 -13.89 -13.34 18.99
N ALA A 255 -13.26 -14.33 18.33
CA ALA A 255 -11.81 -14.44 18.25
C ALA A 255 -11.16 -13.30 17.44
N TYR A 256 -11.63 -13.06 16.21
CA TYR A 256 -11.06 -12.01 15.38
C TYR A 256 -11.32 -10.61 15.95
N ALA A 257 -12.53 -10.36 16.49
CA ALA A 257 -12.86 -9.08 17.11
C ALA A 257 -11.97 -8.76 18.33
N ALA A 258 -11.63 -9.77 19.14
CA ALA A 258 -10.72 -9.60 20.27
C ALA A 258 -9.29 -9.30 19.80
N LYS A 259 -8.79 -10.00 18.76
CA LYS A 259 -7.46 -9.76 18.15
C LYS A 259 -7.41 -8.35 17.54
N ALA A 260 -8.39 -7.98 16.72
CA ALA A 260 -8.46 -6.69 16.04
C ALA A 260 -8.56 -5.53 17.04
N GLY A 261 -9.40 -5.66 18.08
CA GLY A 261 -9.50 -4.67 19.16
C GLY A 261 -8.21 -4.51 19.97
N GLY A 262 -7.57 -5.62 20.34
CA GLY A 262 -6.27 -5.60 21.02
C GLY A 262 -5.18 -4.95 20.14
N PHE A 263 -5.18 -5.23 18.85
CA PHE A 263 -4.25 -4.65 17.90
C PHE A 263 -4.49 -3.15 17.69
N PHE A 264 -5.75 -2.69 17.66
CA PHE A 264 -6.07 -1.27 17.67
C PHE A 264 -5.42 -0.54 18.85
N PHE A 265 -5.59 -1.06 20.06
CA PHE A 265 -4.98 -0.45 21.25
C PHE A 265 -3.45 -0.49 21.23
N LEU A 266 -2.84 -1.52 20.64
CA LEU A 266 -1.40 -1.58 20.45
C LEU A 266 -0.92 -0.47 19.49
N VAL A 267 -1.57 -0.30 18.34
CA VAL A 267 -1.26 0.77 17.38
C VAL A 267 -1.44 2.14 18.03
N PHE A 268 -2.53 2.34 18.78
CA PHE A 268 -2.76 3.59 19.52
C PHE A 268 -1.69 3.85 20.58
N ALA A 269 -1.29 2.83 21.34
CA ALA A 269 -0.23 2.94 22.35
C ALA A 269 1.12 3.33 21.73
N VAL A 270 1.47 2.74 20.57
CA VAL A 270 2.68 3.11 19.82
C VAL A 270 2.61 4.57 19.37
N MET A 271 1.47 5.02 18.83
CA MET A 271 1.30 6.42 18.41
C MET A 271 1.36 7.39 19.60
N ALA A 272 0.75 7.04 20.72
CA ALA A 272 0.83 7.83 21.95
C ALA A 272 2.26 7.92 22.48
N ALA A 273 3.01 6.80 22.46
CA ALA A 273 4.41 6.78 22.85
C ALA A 273 5.27 7.63 21.91
N MET A 274 5.10 7.50 20.59
CA MET A 274 5.80 8.33 19.61
C MET A 274 5.46 9.81 19.80
N GLY A 275 4.20 10.17 19.98
CA GLY A 275 3.77 11.53 20.23
C GLY A 275 4.30 12.13 21.56
N GLY A 276 4.52 11.30 22.58
CA GLY A 276 5.05 11.75 23.87
C GLY A 276 6.57 11.76 23.97
N LEU A 277 7.27 10.87 23.27
CA LEU A 277 8.70 10.62 23.43
C LEU A 277 9.55 11.10 22.24
N ALA A 278 8.98 11.13 21.04
CA ALA A 278 9.69 11.48 19.82
C ALA A 278 9.10 12.76 19.20
N GLN A 279 9.81 13.87 19.38
CA GLN A 279 9.38 15.15 18.82
C GLN A 279 9.40 15.11 17.30
N ILE A 280 8.32 15.60 16.69
CA ILE A 280 8.22 15.74 15.24
C ILE A 280 7.68 17.13 14.89
N ASN A 281 8.16 17.69 13.78
CA ASN A 281 7.75 18.98 13.22
C ASN A 281 7.66 20.10 14.28
N PRO A 282 8.80 20.50 14.90
CA PRO A 282 8.84 21.54 15.90
C PRO A 282 8.75 22.92 15.23
N ILE A 283 7.56 23.35 14.82
CA ILE A 283 7.32 24.55 14.02
C ILE A 283 7.89 25.81 14.63
N TRP A 284 7.98 25.89 15.97
CA TRP A 284 8.57 27.03 16.68
C TRP A 284 10.05 27.23 16.42
N LEU A 285 10.77 26.19 15.93
CA LEU A 285 12.18 26.31 15.52
C LEU A 285 12.33 26.83 14.09
N TYR A 286 11.30 26.70 13.27
CA TYR A 286 11.33 27.16 11.87
C TYR A 286 10.96 28.64 11.76
N GLY A 287 10.18 29.16 12.69
CA GLY A 287 9.64 30.53 12.66
C GLY A 287 8.41 30.65 11.75
N PRO A 288 7.74 31.82 11.78
CA PRO A 288 6.60 32.11 10.92
C PRO A 288 7.04 32.21 9.46
N TYR A 289 6.12 31.90 8.54
CA TYR A 289 6.39 32.02 7.13
C TYR A 289 6.67 33.48 6.74
N ASN A 290 7.71 33.68 5.93
CA ASN A 290 8.06 34.95 5.33
C ASN A 290 8.34 34.73 3.84
N PRO A 291 7.56 35.36 2.91
CA PRO A 291 7.73 35.17 1.47
C PRO A 291 9.10 35.60 0.93
N SER A 292 9.83 36.46 1.63
CA SER A 292 11.17 36.89 1.23
C SER A 292 12.27 35.90 1.63
N GLN A 293 11.94 34.88 2.42
CA GLN A 293 12.88 33.88 2.93
C GLN A 293 12.55 32.49 2.37
N VAL A 294 13.57 31.66 2.27
CA VAL A 294 13.45 30.22 2.03
C VAL A 294 14.26 29.47 3.06
N SER A 295 13.73 28.38 3.56
CA SER A 295 14.47 27.51 4.46
C SER A 295 15.43 26.65 3.65
N ALA A 296 16.74 26.78 3.89
CA ALA A 296 17.74 25.86 3.38
C ALA A 296 17.64 24.52 4.13
N GLY A 297 17.81 23.39 3.45
CA GLY A 297 17.67 22.06 4.04
C GLY A 297 16.24 21.72 4.45
N SER A 298 15.25 22.39 3.88
CA SER A 298 13.84 22.05 4.05
C SER A 298 13.53 20.74 3.34
N GLN A 299 13.01 19.79 4.08
CA GLN A 299 12.56 18.52 3.54
C GLN A 299 11.06 18.39 3.79
N PRO A 300 10.26 17.99 2.77
CA PRO A 300 8.87 17.61 2.99
C PRO A 300 8.81 16.30 3.79
N ASP A 301 7.63 15.95 4.28
CA ASP A 301 7.38 14.61 4.81
C ASP A 301 7.80 13.55 3.81
N TRP A 302 8.36 12.43 4.31
CA TRP A 302 9.03 11.41 3.50
C TRP A 302 8.19 10.89 2.32
N TYR A 303 6.86 10.80 2.45
CA TYR A 303 5.96 10.29 1.41
C TYR A 303 5.81 11.23 0.21
N ILE A 304 6.17 12.51 0.35
CA ILE A 304 6.27 13.49 -0.75
C ILE A 304 7.72 13.63 -1.24
N GLY A 305 8.70 13.14 -0.50
CA GLY A 305 10.12 13.27 -0.80
C GLY A 305 10.53 12.76 -2.19
N PHE A 306 9.79 11.83 -2.77
CA PHE A 306 10.05 11.37 -4.16
C PHE A 306 9.79 12.47 -5.21
N LEU A 307 8.82 13.37 -4.98
CA LEU A 307 8.58 14.54 -5.85
C LEU A 307 9.73 15.54 -5.75
N ASP A 308 10.16 15.86 -4.53
CA ASP A 308 11.31 16.71 -4.29
C ASP A 308 12.57 16.13 -4.96
N GLY A 309 12.84 14.84 -4.74
CA GLY A 309 13.97 14.16 -5.36
C GLY A 309 13.91 14.12 -6.88
N SER A 310 12.74 13.90 -7.45
CA SER A 310 12.58 13.92 -8.92
C SER A 310 12.92 15.30 -9.51
N THR A 311 12.51 16.36 -8.82
CA THR A 311 12.81 17.75 -9.21
C THR A 311 14.32 18.04 -9.12
N ARG A 312 14.98 17.59 -8.04
CA ARG A 312 16.44 17.75 -7.85
C ARG A 312 17.28 16.97 -8.87
N LEU A 313 16.79 15.82 -9.34
CA LEU A 313 17.45 15.02 -10.36
C LEU A 313 17.19 15.53 -11.78
N MET A 314 16.08 16.22 -12.03
CA MET A 314 15.75 16.68 -13.38
C MET A 314 16.79 17.71 -13.87
N PRO A 315 17.32 17.56 -15.11
CA PRO A 315 18.12 18.60 -15.72
C PRO A 315 17.30 19.87 -15.96
N ASN A 316 17.97 21.03 -16.04
CA ASN A 316 17.30 22.31 -16.29
C ASN A 316 16.91 22.45 -17.77
N TRP A 317 15.93 21.64 -18.21
CA TRP A 317 15.41 21.69 -19.57
C TRP A 317 14.21 22.61 -19.65
N GLU A 318 14.30 23.57 -20.57
CA GLU A 318 13.24 24.51 -20.89
C GLU A 318 12.94 24.44 -22.39
N ILE A 319 11.69 24.56 -22.75
CA ILE A 319 11.23 24.59 -24.13
C ILE A 319 10.69 25.99 -24.41
N HIS A 320 11.35 26.73 -25.29
CA HIS A 320 10.92 28.05 -25.71
C HIS A 320 10.19 27.94 -27.05
N ALA A 321 8.87 28.22 -27.06
CA ALA A 321 8.04 28.16 -28.25
C ALA A 321 6.90 29.18 -28.19
N LEU A 322 6.58 29.79 -29.33
CA LEU A 322 5.44 30.73 -29.49
C LEU A 322 5.46 31.89 -28.47
N GLY A 323 6.64 32.39 -28.10
CA GLY A 323 6.78 33.46 -27.10
C GLY A 323 6.55 33.03 -25.64
N HIS A 324 6.43 31.73 -25.39
CA HIS A 324 6.28 31.16 -24.06
C HIS A 324 7.44 30.25 -23.69
N THR A 325 7.73 30.17 -22.40
CA THR A 325 8.70 29.21 -21.83
C THR A 325 7.96 28.12 -21.09
N LEU A 326 8.15 26.87 -21.52
CA LEU A 326 7.68 25.68 -20.80
C LEU A 326 8.81 25.17 -19.91
N SER A 327 8.68 25.32 -18.61
CA SER A 327 9.64 24.81 -17.61
C SER A 327 9.48 23.30 -17.45
N PHE A 328 10.05 22.54 -18.40
CA PHE A 328 9.94 21.08 -18.43
C PHE A 328 10.65 20.43 -17.22
N ASN A 329 11.65 21.11 -16.68
CA ASN A 329 12.36 20.75 -15.45
C ASN A 329 11.46 20.76 -14.19
N VAL A 330 10.33 21.46 -14.23
CA VAL A 330 9.31 21.42 -13.15
C VAL A 330 8.14 20.53 -13.58
N LEU A 331 7.58 20.76 -14.76
CA LEU A 331 6.38 20.05 -15.23
C LEU A 331 6.56 18.52 -15.25
N PHE A 332 7.68 18.03 -15.77
CA PHE A 332 7.88 16.60 -15.92
C PHE A 332 7.98 15.89 -14.56
N PRO A 333 8.89 16.27 -13.64
CA PRO A 333 9.08 15.54 -12.40
C PRO A 333 7.91 15.66 -11.41
N THR A 334 7.12 16.73 -11.46
CA THR A 334 6.09 16.99 -10.45
C THR A 334 4.66 16.73 -10.90
N VAL A 335 4.41 16.71 -12.21
CA VAL A 335 3.07 16.49 -12.78
C VAL A 335 3.04 15.25 -13.66
N LEU A 336 3.91 15.19 -14.69
CA LEU A 336 3.85 14.10 -15.67
C LEU A 336 4.34 12.77 -15.08
N LEU A 337 5.48 12.77 -14.41
CA LEU A 337 6.05 11.55 -13.82
C LEU A 337 5.09 10.90 -12.80
N PRO A 338 4.59 11.60 -11.76
CA PRO A 338 3.64 10.98 -10.83
C PRO A 338 2.33 10.60 -11.52
N GLY A 339 1.84 11.40 -12.48
CA GLY A 339 0.68 11.05 -13.29
C GLY A 339 0.85 9.72 -14.03
N ILE A 340 1.99 9.52 -14.68
CA ILE A 340 2.33 8.26 -15.37
C ILE A 340 2.45 7.11 -14.36
N LEU A 341 3.18 7.31 -13.27
CA LEU A 341 3.41 6.25 -12.26
C LEU A 341 2.09 5.79 -11.62
N PHE A 342 1.24 6.71 -11.15
CA PHE A 342 -0.04 6.35 -10.54
C PHE A 342 -1.03 5.77 -11.55
N THR A 343 -1.01 6.23 -12.81
CA THR A 343 -1.83 5.64 -13.88
C THR A 343 -1.39 4.21 -14.18
N LEU A 344 -0.10 3.94 -14.34
CA LEU A 344 0.42 2.60 -14.54
C LEU A 344 0.13 1.69 -13.34
N LEU A 345 0.28 2.21 -12.13
CA LEU A 345 -0.07 1.49 -10.91
C LEU A 345 -1.56 1.12 -10.87
N ALA A 346 -2.46 2.06 -11.19
CA ALA A 346 -3.89 1.84 -11.23
C ALA A 346 -4.28 0.81 -12.31
N LEU A 347 -3.68 0.89 -13.48
CA LEU A 347 -3.98 0.01 -14.61
C LEU A 347 -3.30 -1.37 -14.52
N TYR A 348 -2.38 -1.57 -13.59
CA TYR A 348 -1.58 -2.79 -13.52
C TYR A 348 -2.37 -4.11 -13.54
N PRO A 349 -3.48 -4.29 -12.77
CA PRO A 349 -4.28 -5.52 -12.82
C PRO A 349 -4.80 -5.85 -14.22
N PHE A 350 -5.24 -4.84 -14.93
CA PHE A 350 -5.81 -4.99 -16.29
C PHE A 350 -4.70 -5.29 -17.31
N LEU A 351 -3.55 -4.65 -17.16
CA LEU A 351 -2.36 -4.92 -18.00
C LEU A 351 -1.87 -6.36 -17.77
N GLU A 352 -1.71 -6.80 -16.51
CA GLU A 352 -1.29 -8.15 -16.20
C GLU A 352 -2.28 -9.18 -16.78
N ALA A 353 -3.58 -9.01 -16.56
CA ALA A 353 -4.61 -9.88 -17.11
C ALA A 353 -4.59 -9.91 -18.66
N ARG A 354 -4.28 -8.77 -19.30
CA ARG A 354 -4.18 -8.66 -20.77
C ARG A 354 -2.96 -9.41 -21.31
N PHE A 355 -1.81 -9.30 -20.64
CA PHE A 355 -0.57 -9.91 -21.10
C PHE A 355 -0.46 -11.39 -20.76
N THR A 356 -0.94 -11.81 -19.58
CA THR A 356 -0.93 -13.22 -19.17
C THR A 356 -2.07 -14.03 -19.79
N GLY A 357 -3.15 -13.38 -20.21
CA GLY A 357 -4.39 -14.00 -20.64
C GLY A 357 -5.20 -14.62 -19.49
N ASP A 358 -4.77 -14.45 -18.25
CA ASP A 358 -5.44 -15.00 -17.07
C ASP A 358 -6.62 -14.10 -16.67
N ARG A 359 -7.84 -14.65 -16.78
CA ARG A 359 -9.09 -13.99 -16.42
C ARG A 359 -9.89 -14.79 -15.39
N SER A 360 -9.27 -15.79 -14.79
CA SER A 360 -9.91 -16.63 -13.77
C SER A 360 -10.06 -15.89 -12.43
N PHE A 361 -10.94 -16.41 -11.56
CA PHE A 361 -11.08 -15.91 -10.19
C PHE A 361 -9.95 -16.46 -9.32
N HIS A 362 -9.39 -15.60 -8.46
CA HIS A 362 -8.31 -15.94 -7.56
C HIS A 362 -8.63 -15.56 -6.12
N ASN A 363 -8.77 -16.53 -5.24
CA ASN A 363 -8.79 -16.35 -3.80
C ASN A 363 -7.47 -16.77 -3.13
N LEU A 364 -6.75 -17.68 -3.79
CA LEU A 364 -5.41 -18.04 -3.34
C LEU A 364 -4.36 -17.03 -3.81
N LEU A 365 -3.48 -16.69 -2.89
CA LEU A 365 -2.38 -15.75 -3.11
C LEU A 365 -1.20 -16.45 -3.77
N ASP A 366 -0.52 -15.72 -4.65
CA ASP A 366 0.75 -16.17 -5.21
C ASP A 366 1.88 -16.04 -4.18
N ARG A 367 2.83 -16.97 -4.24
CA ARG A 367 4.15 -16.77 -3.63
C ARG A 367 4.97 -15.86 -4.58
N PRO A 368 5.58 -14.76 -4.10
CA PRO A 368 6.32 -13.85 -4.97
C PRO A 368 7.36 -14.53 -5.86
N ARG A 369 8.06 -15.58 -5.34
CA ARG A 369 9.04 -16.36 -6.12
C ARG A 369 8.43 -17.10 -7.32
N ASN A 370 7.12 -17.42 -7.29
CA ASN A 370 6.45 -18.16 -8.36
C ASN A 370 6.02 -17.25 -9.52
N VAL A 371 6.11 -15.93 -9.35
CA VAL A 371 5.81 -14.91 -10.35
C VAL A 371 7.00 -13.95 -10.53
N PRO A 372 8.13 -14.44 -11.08
CA PRO A 372 9.41 -13.71 -11.10
C PRO A 372 9.36 -12.37 -11.81
N PHE A 373 8.53 -12.26 -12.87
CA PHE A 373 8.39 -11.00 -13.60
C PHE A 373 7.70 -9.92 -12.76
N ARG A 374 6.55 -10.22 -12.16
CA ARG A 374 5.83 -9.29 -11.25
C ARG A 374 6.72 -8.89 -10.08
N THR A 375 7.38 -9.86 -9.49
CA THR A 375 8.27 -9.63 -8.33
C THR A 375 9.46 -8.76 -8.70
N GLY A 376 10.09 -9.01 -9.86
CA GLY A 376 11.16 -8.17 -10.39
C GLY A 376 10.69 -6.75 -10.69
N LEU A 377 9.51 -6.59 -11.31
CA LEU A 377 8.92 -5.28 -11.61
C LEU A 377 8.63 -4.47 -10.34
N GLY A 378 8.06 -5.11 -9.32
CA GLY A 378 7.82 -4.47 -8.02
C GLY A 378 9.12 -4.04 -7.34
N ALA A 379 10.14 -4.89 -7.34
CA ALA A 379 11.45 -4.56 -6.79
C ALA A 379 12.12 -3.40 -7.55
N MET A 380 12.00 -3.38 -8.88
CA MET A 380 12.46 -2.27 -9.74
C MET A 380 11.77 -0.96 -9.37
N ALA A 381 10.44 -0.97 -9.21
CA ALA A 381 9.67 0.22 -8.83
C ALA A 381 10.06 0.73 -7.43
N ILE A 382 10.27 -0.16 -6.47
CA ILE A 382 10.76 0.21 -5.13
C ILE A 382 12.15 0.83 -5.22
N ALA A 383 13.07 0.24 -5.98
CA ALA A 383 14.42 0.78 -6.15
C ALA A 383 14.40 2.19 -6.79
N PHE A 384 13.56 2.38 -7.81
CA PHE A 384 13.34 3.69 -8.43
C PHE A 384 12.83 4.72 -7.40
N TYR A 385 11.81 4.36 -6.63
CA TYR A 385 11.24 5.22 -5.60
C TYR A 385 12.24 5.57 -4.49
N VAL A 386 13.04 4.60 -4.03
CA VAL A 386 14.08 4.80 -3.01
C VAL A 386 15.14 5.78 -3.50
N ILE A 387 15.57 5.67 -4.77
CA ILE A 387 16.53 6.62 -5.35
C ILE A 387 15.96 8.04 -5.34
N LEU A 388 14.69 8.21 -5.68
CA LEU A 388 14.05 9.53 -5.64
C LEU A 388 13.97 10.08 -4.20
N ILE A 389 13.64 9.26 -3.20
CA ILE A 389 13.65 9.71 -1.78
C ILE A 389 15.06 10.13 -1.36
N ILE A 390 16.09 9.34 -1.68
CA ILE A 390 17.48 9.69 -1.38
C ILE A 390 17.86 11.01 -2.05
N ALA A 391 17.43 11.20 -3.30
CA ALA A 391 17.68 12.45 -4.02
C ALA A 391 17.00 13.65 -3.38
N GLY A 392 15.82 13.47 -2.77
CA GLY A 392 15.14 14.51 -2.01
C GLY A 392 15.93 15.00 -0.80
N GLY A 393 16.83 14.19 -0.27
CA GLY A 393 17.73 14.53 0.83
C GLY A 393 19.18 14.84 0.42
N ASN A 394 19.47 15.11 -0.86
CA ASN A 394 20.84 15.25 -1.35
C ASN A 394 21.63 16.37 -0.68
N ASP A 395 20.99 17.48 -0.29
CA ASP A 395 21.58 18.61 0.42
C ASP A 395 21.94 18.24 1.89
N ILE A 396 21.07 17.49 2.57
CA ILE A 396 21.35 16.96 3.92
C ILE A 396 22.52 15.97 3.84
N ILE A 397 22.51 15.06 2.87
CA ILE A 397 23.59 14.09 2.66
C ILE A 397 24.91 14.84 2.38
N ALA A 398 24.88 15.85 1.51
CA ALA A 398 26.05 16.67 1.18
C ALA A 398 26.62 17.34 2.44
N SER A 399 25.76 17.93 3.28
CA SER A 399 26.15 18.62 4.50
C SER A 399 26.71 17.66 5.56
N VAL A 400 26.03 16.52 5.81
CA VAL A 400 26.43 15.56 6.86
C VAL A 400 27.71 14.80 6.50
N PHE A 401 27.85 14.40 5.24
CA PHE A 401 29.00 13.61 4.80
C PHE A 401 30.12 14.44 4.15
N HIS A 402 29.97 15.77 4.08
CA HIS A 402 30.93 16.70 3.46
C HIS A 402 31.27 16.34 1.99
N VAL A 403 30.29 15.86 1.24
CA VAL A 403 30.42 15.49 -0.17
C VAL A 403 29.77 16.56 -1.03
N SER A 404 30.36 16.83 -2.20
CA SER A 404 29.76 17.78 -3.15
C SER A 404 28.33 17.35 -3.56
N ILE A 405 27.39 18.28 -3.48
CA ILE A 405 26.00 18.06 -3.91
C ILE A 405 25.91 17.64 -5.39
N ASN A 406 26.81 18.17 -6.23
CA ASN A 406 26.86 17.79 -7.64
C ASN A 406 27.28 16.33 -7.82
N THR A 407 28.25 15.84 -7.02
CA THR A 407 28.66 14.43 -7.05
C THR A 407 27.48 13.52 -6.70
N ILE A 408 26.73 13.84 -5.64
CA ILE A 408 25.55 13.07 -5.24
C ILE A 408 24.50 13.11 -6.36
N THR A 409 24.20 14.30 -6.90
CA THR A 409 23.19 14.47 -7.95
C THR A 409 23.54 13.67 -9.22
N TYR A 410 24.80 13.75 -9.71
CA TYR A 410 25.20 12.98 -10.89
C TYR A 410 25.25 11.48 -10.64
N THR A 411 25.66 11.05 -9.45
CA THR A 411 25.64 9.64 -9.07
C THR A 411 24.19 9.10 -9.05
N LEU A 412 23.25 9.85 -8.48
CA LEU A 412 21.84 9.45 -8.44
C LEU A 412 21.17 9.53 -9.80
N ARG A 413 21.56 10.50 -10.67
CA ARG A 413 21.13 10.53 -12.08
C ARG A 413 21.56 9.29 -12.86
N ALA A 414 22.79 8.83 -12.69
CA ALA A 414 23.23 7.56 -13.26
C ALA A 414 22.50 6.37 -12.60
N GLY A 415 22.38 6.40 -11.29
CA GLY A 415 21.73 5.36 -10.49
C GLY A 415 20.28 5.09 -10.89
N ILE A 416 19.49 6.15 -11.20
CA ILE A 416 18.06 5.99 -11.53
C ILE A 416 17.82 5.22 -12.84
N PHE A 417 18.82 5.23 -13.76
CA PHE A 417 18.75 4.45 -15.00
C PHE A 417 19.39 3.06 -14.87
N LEU A 418 20.40 2.90 -14.02
CA LEU A 418 21.17 1.65 -13.92
C LEU A 418 20.65 0.71 -12.84
N ILE A 419 20.32 1.24 -11.66
CA ILE A 419 19.97 0.41 -10.49
C ILE A 419 18.61 -0.29 -10.65
N PRO A 420 17.51 0.35 -11.05
CA PRO A 420 16.22 -0.31 -11.16
C PRO A 420 16.21 -1.51 -12.13
N PRO A 421 16.76 -1.42 -13.36
CA PRO A 421 16.86 -2.59 -14.25
C PRO A 421 17.75 -3.71 -13.67
N LEU A 422 18.85 -3.34 -13.00
CA LEU A 422 19.71 -4.31 -12.33
C LEU A 422 18.97 -5.05 -11.21
N VAL A 423 18.22 -4.32 -10.39
CA VAL A 423 17.38 -4.90 -9.31
C VAL A 423 16.30 -5.82 -9.89
N PHE A 424 15.66 -5.43 -11.00
CA PHE A 424 14.74 -6.31 -11.73
C PHE A 424 15.41 -7.63 -12.11
N TRP A 425 16.56 -7.55 -12.75
CA TRP A 425 17.29 -8.72 -13.23
C TRP A 425 17.74 -9.63 -12.09
N ILE A 426 18.34 -9.08 -11.03
CA ILE A 426 18.76 -9.81 -9.83
C ILE A 426 17.56 -10.50 -9.18
N THR A 427 16.49 -9.75 -8.93
CA THR A 427 15.28 -10.30 -8.28
C THR A 427 14.68 -11.44 -9.09
N LYS A 428 14.59 -11.29 -10.43
CA LYS A 428 14.11 -12.34 -11.31
C LYS A 428 14.99 -13.59 -11.22
N ARG A 429 16.33 -13.44 -11.21
CA ARG A 429 17.28 -14.55 -11.08
C ARG A 429 17.14 -15.26 -9.73
N VAL A 430 17.04 -14.52 -8.64
CA VAL A 430 16.81 -15.06 -7.30
C VAL A 430 15.50 -15.86 -7.24
N CYS A 431 14.41 -15.32 -7.81
CA CYS A 431 13.14 -16.06 -7.86
C CYS A 431 13.26 -17.38 -8.63
N LEU A 432 13.92 -17.38 -9.78
CA LEU A 432 14.12 -18.60 -10.59
C LEU A 432 14.99 -19.63 -9.86
N SER A 433 16.05 -19.20 -9.19
CA SER A 433 16.89 -20.08 -8.37
C SER A 433 16.10 -20.71 -7.20
N LEU A 434 15.26 -19.91 -6.53
CA LEU A 434 14.40 -20.41 -5.46
C LEU A 434 13.31 -21.38 -5.96
N GLN A 435 12.81 -21.20 -7.19
CA GLN A 435 11.88 -22.15 -7.82
C GLN A 435 12.58 -23.49 -8.09
N HIS A 436 13.80 -23.46 -8.61
CA HIS A 436 14.59 -24.66 -8.85
C HIS A 436 14.86 -25.42 -7.55
N SER A 437 15.24 -24.71 -6.48
CA SER A 437 15.39 -25.33 -5.16
C SER A 437 14.08 -25.92 -4.61
N ASP A 438 12.93 -25.25 -4.83
CA ASP A 438 11.62 -25.81 -4.46
C ASP A 438 11.30 -27.08 -5.27
N GLU A 439 11.65 -27.13 -6.57
CA GLU A 439 11.49 -28.32 -7.42
C GLU A 439 12.38 -29.47 -6.95
N GLU A 440 13.63 -29.22 -6.63
CA GLU A 440 14.55 -30.24 -6.07
C GLU A 440 14.00 -30.83 -4.78
N LEU A 441 13.52 -29.98 -3.84
CA LEU A 441 12.91 -30.44 -2.59
C LEU A 441 11.62 -31.26 -2.81
N LEU A 442 10.83 -30.94 -3.84
CA LEU A 442 9.63 -31.70 -4.17
C LEU A 442 9.95 -33.06 -4.78
N HIS A 443 11.04 -33.18 -5.55
CA HIS A 443 11.45 -34.43 -6.21
C HIS A 443 12.31 -35.32 -5.34
N HIS A 444 13.23 -34.75 -4.59
CA HIS A 444 14.21 -35.52 -3.80
C HIS A 444 13.90 -35.59 -2.30
N GLY A 445 12.96 -34.70 -1.82
CA GLY A 445 12.65 -34.62 -0.39
C GLY A 445 13.70 -33.83 0.40
N VAL A 446 13.67 -34.01 1.72
CA VAL A 446 14.63 -33.41 2.66
C VAL A 446 15.53 -34.48 3.27
N GLU A 447 16.77 -34.12 3.54
CA GLU A 447 17.70 -34.98 4.25
C GLU A 447 17.13 -35.31 5.64
N SER A 448 17.07 -36.61 5.97
CA SER A 448 16.52 -37.09 7.24
C SER A 448 17.51 -36.97 8.41
N GLY A 449 18.79 -36.71 8.11
CA GLY A 449 19.90 -36.81 9.06
C GLY A 449 20.27 -38.24 9.42
N THR A 450 19.61 -39.24 8.82
CA THR A 450 19.92 -40.66 9.02
C THR A 450 20.94 -41.12 7.97
N ILE A 451 22.10 -41.56 8.40
CA ILE A 451 23.16 -42.10 7.53
C ILE A 451 23.11 -43.61 7.57
N ARG A 452 22.89 -44.25 6.43
CA ARG A 452 22.89 -45.71 6.27
C ARG A 452 24.12 -46.17 5.51
N ARG A 453 24.75 -47.26 6.01
CA ARG A 453 25.83 -47.90 5.28
C ARG A 453 25.28 -48.92 4.28
N LEU A 454 25.68 -48.77 3.03
CA LEU A 454 25.32 -49.69 1.95
C LEU A 454 26.12 -50.99 2.05
N PRO A 455 25.67 -52.08 1.43
CA PRO A 455 26.43 -53.35 1.37
C PRO A 455 27.80 -53.20 0.71
N SER A 456 27.99 -52.23 -0.18
CA SER A 456 29.26 -51.84 -0.80
C SER A 456 30.27 -51.25 0.19
N GLY A 457 29.81 -50.86 1.39
CA GLY A 457 30.61 -50.19 2.41
C GLY A 457 30.52 -48.64 2.38
N GLU A 458 29.90 -48.06 1.37
CA GLU A 458 29.66 -46.63 1.23
C GLU A 458 28.53 -46.20 2.15
N PHE A 459 28.48 -44.91 2.47
CA PHE A 459 27.43 -44.32 3.28
C PHE A 459 26.49 -43.47 2.40
N VAL A 460 25.20 -43.57 2.65
CA VAL A 460 24.17 -42.77 2.02
C VAL A 460 23.34 -42.08 3.10
N GLU A 461 23.05 -40.80 2.92
CA GLU A 461 22.08 -40.07 3.74
C GLU A 461 20.69 -40.34 3.18
N GLU A 462 19.76 -40.77 4.05
CA GLU A 462 18.39 -41.05 3.65
C GLU A 462 17.60 -39.75 3.53
N THR A 463 16.85 -39.61 2.42
CA THR A 463 15.91 -38.51 2.23
C THR A 463 14.49 -38.95 2.56
N VAL A 464 13.71 -38.05 3.10
CA VAL A 464 12.27 -38.23 3.37
C VAL A 464 11.44 -37.24 2.56
N ALA A 465 10.25 -37.69 2.10
CA ALA A 465 9.35 -36.82 1.36
C ALA A 465 8.93 -35.65 2.23
N LEU A 466 8.83 -34.46 1.61
CA LEU A 466 8.28 -33.29 2.28
C LEU A 466 6.89 -33.58 2.86
N PRO A 467 6.61 -33.18 4.11
CA PRO A 467 5.26 -33.30 4.69
C PRO A 467 4.21 -32.60 3.82
N VAL A 468 3.00 -33.20 3.73
CA VAL A 468 1.89 -32.71 2.88
C VAL A 468 1.62 -31.21 3.02
N PRO A 469 1.57 -30.61 4.24
CA PRO A 469 1.33 -29.18 4.38
C PRO A 469 2.37 -28.30 3.64
N TYR A 470 3.64 -28.68 3.63
CA TYR A 470 4.70 -27.96 2.94
C TYR A 470 4.61 -28.13 1.42
N ARG A 471 4.25 -29.33 0.94
CA ARG A 471 4.00 -29.57 -0.50
C ARG A 471 2.85 -28.71 -1.01
N ILE A 472 1.73 -28.66 -0.30
CA ILE A 472 0.58 -27.80 -0.65
C ILE A 472 1.00 -26.32 -0.69
N LEU A 473 1.82 -25.89 0.26
CA LEU A 473 2.31 -24.51 0.32
C LEU A 473 3.18 -24.17 -0.91
N MET A 474 3.95 -25.12 -1.43
CA MET A 474 4.81 -24.94 -2.59
C MET A 474 4.05 -25.02 -3.91
N THR A 475 3.14 -25.97 -4.05
CA THR A 475 2.43 -26.25 -5.30
C THR A 475 1.11 -25.48 -5.45
N GLY A 476 0.52 -25.04 -4.34
CA GLY A 476 -0.81 -24.42 -4.31
C GLY A 476 -1.97 -25.42 -4.46
N VAL A 477 -1.68 -26.72 -4.55
CA VAL A 477 -2.68 -27.77 -4.81
C VAL A 477 -2.52 -28.90 -3.80
N GLU A 478 -3.63 -29.34 -3.23
CA GLU A 478 -3.71 -30.58 -2.45
C GLU A 478 -3.88 -31.74 -3.45
N ARG A 479 -2.81 -32.49 -3.72
CA ARG A 479 -2.83 -33.72 -4.54
C ARG A 479 -2.48 -34.90 -3.67
N ASP A 480 -3.40 -35.88 -3.60
CA ASP A 480 -3.19 -37.14 -2.87
C ASP A 480 -2.29 -38.13 -3.62
N ASP A 481 -2.05 -37.89 -4.92
CA ASP A 481 -1.49 -38.84 -5.88
C ASP A 481 -0.06 -38.44 -6.36
N GLN A 482 0.73 -37.75 -5.55
CA GLN A 482 2.16 -37.63 -5.87
C GLN A 482 2.88 -38.96 -5.60
N PRO A 483 3.69 -39.46 -6.57
CA PRO A 483 4.43 -40.70 -6.37
C PRO A 483 5.29 -40.61 -5.12
N ALA A 484 5.27 -41.66 -4.33
CA ALA A 484 6.23 -41.83 -3.24
C ALA A 484 7.64 -41.68 -3.84
N LEU A 485 8.51 -40.97 -3.14
CA LEU A 485 9.93 -40.91 -3.50
C LEU A 485 10.39 -42.34 -3.72
N ALA A 486 11.07 -42.59 -4.83
CA ALA A 486 11.69 -43.88 -5.07
C ALA A 486 12.59 -44.21 -3.84
N GLY A 487 12.23 -45.24 -3.12
CA GLY A 487 13.02 -45.66 -1.97
C GLY A 487 14.46 -45.92 -2.42
N ALA A 488 15.41 -45.62 -1.55
CA ALA A 488 16.84 -45.83 -1.76
C ALA A 488 17.25 -47.34 -1.93
N ASP A 489 16.25 -48.21 -2.04
CA ASP A 489 16.44 -49.63 -2.33
C ASP A 489 16.58 -49.78 -3.84
N GLY A 490 17.83 -49.95 -4.30
CA GLY A 490 18.22 -50.17 -5.70
C GLY A 490 17.63 -51.42 -6.37
N HIS A 491 16.37 -51.76 -6.08
CA HIS A 491 15.59 -52.72 -6.81
C HIS A 491 14.78 -52.02 -7.88
N THR A 492 15.24 -52.14 -9.10
CA THR A 492 14.58 -51.86 -10.32
C THR A 492 13.17 -52.47 -10.33
N GLY A 493 12.16 -51.64 -9.99
CA GLY A 493 10.80 -51.88 -10.41
C GLY A 493 10.70 -51.71 -11.95
N PRO A 494 9.74 -52.31 -12.63
CA PRO A 494 9.72 -52.37 -14.08
C PRO A 494 9.61 -51.01 -14.73
N GLY A 495 10.56 -50.75 -15.60
CA GLY A 495 10.53 -49.86 -16.76
C GLY A 495 9.91 -48.47 -16.61
N TYR A 496 10.74 -47.50 -16.35
CA TYR A 496 10.42 -46.10 -16.68
C TYR A 496 10.40 -45.94 -18.20
N GLY A 497 9.21 -46.05 -18.79
CA GLY A 497 8.99 -45.91 -20.21
C GLY A 497 7.62 -45.41 -20.60
N GLU A 498 6.81 -44.92 -19.68
CA GLU A 498 5.54 -44.30 -20.02
C GLU A 498 5.57 -42.78 -19.78
N GLN A 499 5.57 -42.06 -20.86
CA GLN A 499 5.30 -40.64 -20.92
C GLN A 499 3.88 -40.39 -20.37
N TYR A 500 3.79 -39.85 -19.13
CA TYR A 500 2.50 -39.38 -18.64
C TYR A 500 2.10 -38.12 -19.39
N GLU A 501 1.15 -38.28 -20.32
CA GLU A 501 0.38 -37.17 -20.87
C GLU A 501 -0.44 -36.53 -19.73
N VAL A 502 -0.05 -35.36 -19.32
CA VAL A 502 -0.79 -34.56 -18.34
C VAL A 502 -2.00 -33.94 -19.01
N THR A 503 -3.09 -34.70 -19.05
CA THR A 503 -4.42 -34.17 -19.36
C THR A 503 -5.05 -33.66 -18.06
N GLY A 504 -5.00 -32.37 -17.84
CA GLY A 504 -5.68 -31.71 -16.72
C GLY A 504 -4.93 -30.46 -16.28
N SER A 505 -5.50 -29.30 -16.62
CA SER A 505 -5.27 -27.95 -16.10
C SER A 505 -3.97 -27.77 -15.31
N SER A 506 -2.83 -27.76 -15.98
CA SER A 506 -1.54 -27.46 -15.37
C SER A 506 -1.44 -25.96 -15.15
N THR A 507 -1.40 -25.53 -13.92
CA THR A 507 -0.78 -24.27 -13.54
C THR A 507 0.74 -24.40 -13.67
N LYS A 508 1.25 -24.49 -14.91
CA LYS A 508 2.69 -24.24 -15.15
C LYS A 508 2.99 -22.81 -14.71
N PRO A 509 4.17 -22.52 -14.15
CA PRO A 509 4.61 -21.15 -13.94
C PRO A 509 4.56 -20.44 -15.30
N ARG A 510 3.60 -19.52 -15.45
CA ARG A 510 3.41 -18.79 -16.70
C ARG A 510 4.46 -17.69 -16.81
N GLY A 511 5.52 -17.96 -17.56
CA GLY A 511 6.45 -16.92 -17.99
C GLY A 511 5.72 -15.88 -18.85
N PHE A 512 6.05 -14.61 -18.65
CA PHE A 512 5.46 -13.45 -19.34
C PHE A 512 5.71 -13.44 -20.87
N PHE A 513 6.62 -14.27 -21.38
CA PHE A 513 6.90 -14.45 -22.80
C PHE A 513 6.78 -15.93 -23.19
N ARG A 514 5.78 -16.25 -23.99
CA ARG A 514 5.60 -17.53 -24.66
C ARG A 514 6.07 -17.38 -26.11
N GLU A 515 7.11 -18.11 -26.50
CA GLU A 515 7.45 -18.30 -27.92
C GLU A 515 6.26 -18.93 -28.65
N LYS A 516 5.82 -18.30 -29.75
CA LYS A 516 4.84 -18.82 -30.68
C LYS A 516 5.46 -20.01 -31.41
N ARG A 517 5.07 -21.23 -31.06
CA ARG A 517 5.19 -22.36 -32.01
C ARG A 517 3.89 -22.47 -32.81
N SER A 518 4.03 -22.31 -34.12
CA SER A 518 3.02 -22.61 -35.12
C SER A 518 2.76 -24.11 -35.14
N ASN A 519 1.52 -24.57 -35.00
CA ASN A 519 1.12 -25.90 -35.44
C ASN A 519 -0.24 -25.87 -36.11
N GLY A 520 -0.25 -26.51 -37.26
CA GLY A 520 -1.37 -26.64 -38.17
C GLY A 520 -2.52 -27.55 -37.65
N SER A 521 -3.61 -27.27 -38.22
CA SER A 521 -4.86 -27.99 -38.41
C SER A 521 -4.86 -29.50 -38.18
N THR A 522 -5.89 -29.99 -37.45
CA THR A 522 -6.86 -30.97 -37.97
C THR A 522 -8.08 -31.06 -37.03
N ALA A 523 -9.26 -31.00 -37.63
CA ALA A 523 -10.56 -31.10 -36.99
C ALA A 523 -10.94 -32.59 -36.78
N ALA A 524 -11.68 -32.88 -35.70
CA ALA A 524 -12.46 -34.10 -35.53
C ALA A 524 -13.74 -33.84 -34.71
N PRO A 525 -14.83 -34.61 -34.90
CA PRO A 525 -16.20 -34.14 -34.76
C PRO A 525 -16.80 -34.32 -33.35
N ARG A 526 -17.89 -33.57 -33.12
CA ARG A 526 -18.73 -33.61 -31.89
C ARG A 526 -19.59 -34.89 -31.86
N PRO A 527 -19.89 -35.47 -30.70
CA PRO A 527 -21.06 -36.27 -30.47
C PRO A 527 -22.23 -35.44 -29.92
N GLU A 528 -23.41 -35.70 -30.47
CA GLU A 528 -24.70 -35.22 -30.01
C GLU A 528 -25.05 -35.78 -28.63
N SER A 529 -25.62 -34.95 -27.76
CA SER A 529 -26.26 -35.36 -26.52
C SER A 529 -27.75 -35.07 -26.58
N THR A 530 -28.54 -36.12 -26.61
CA THR A 530 -29.98 -36.13 -26.38
C THR A 530 -30.31 -35.94 -24.91
N LEU A 531 -31.16 -34.96 -24.63
CA LEU A 531 -31.84 -34.77 -23.35
C LEU A 531 -33.19 -35.52 -23.37
N PRO A 532 -33.68 -36.11 -22.29
CA PRO A 532 -35.08 -36.39 -22.11
C PRO A 532 -35.77 -35.29 -21.33
N GLU A 533 -36.91 -34.84 -21.88
CA GLU A 533 -37.94 -34.05 -21.23
C GLU A 533 -38.59 -34.84 -20.09
N LEU A 534 -38.90 -34.17 -18.99
CA LEU A 534 -39.92 -34.64 -18.02
C LEU A 534 -40.88 -33.49 -17.75
N GLU A 535 -42.08 -33.72 -18.27
CA GLU A 535 -43.32 -33.02 -17.92
C GLU A 535 -43.85 -33.50 -16.56
N GLY A 536 -44.63 -32.63 -15.90
CA GLY A 536 -45.75 -33.06 -15.11
C GLY A 536 -45.84 -32.55 -13.68
N SER A 537 -46.57 -31.50 -13.50
CA SER A 537 -47.85 -31.21 -12.81
C SER A 537 -47.81 -31.13 -11.27
N VAL A 538 -48.22 -29.95 -10.82
CA VAL A 538 -49.34 -29.58 -9.91
C VAL A 538 -49.51 -30.43 -8.66
N ASP A 539 -49.25 -29.84 -7.49
CA ASP A 539 -50.17 -29.31 -6.45
C ASP A 539 -49.41 -28.47 -5.41
#